data_fd598102a21b8fecd8a11f1944312a16
#
_entry.id   fd598102a21b8fecd8a11f1944312a16
#
_cell.length_a   1.000
_cell.length_b   1.000
_cell.length_c   1.000
_cell.angle_alpha   90.00
_cell.angle_beta   90.00
_cell.angle_gamma   90.00
#
_symmetry.space_group_name_H-M   'P 1'
#
loop_
_entity.id
_entity.type
_entity.pdbx_description
1 polymer ?
#
loop_
_entity_poly.entity_id
_entity_poly.type
_entity_poly.pdbx_seq_one_letter_code
_entity_poly.pdbx_strand_id
1 'polypeptide(L)'
;MNKVVLLGRLAADPELRQTPNGHTVTSFTIAVDRQYSKGADRQTDWIDIVAWRNTAEFVCKYFQKGSPIIVEGSIQTRTYEDKNGQKRKAVEIQADNVEFVPRPKDTAAGTPSFRAPERAEFAPPVPDPAPVAYSAGEADDFTVVDDEDLPF
;
A
#
# COMPACT_ATOMS: atom_id res chain seq x y z
N MET A 1 0.86 -21.33 16.89
CA MET A 1 0.22 -20.54 15.80
C MET A 1 1.27 -20.27 14.75
N ASN A 2 0.99 -20.56 13.46
CA ASN A 2 1.91 -20.34 12.34
C ASN A 2 1.19 -19.48 11.30
N LYS A 3 1.37 -18.17 11.39
CA LYS A 3 0.76 -17.20 10.46
C LYS A 3 1.78 -16.15 10.05
N VAL A 4 1.79 -15.83 8.77
CA VAL A 4 2.65 -14.85 8.12
C VAL A 4 1.79 -13.91 7.31
N VAL A 5 2.10 -12.62 7.34
CA VAL A 5 1.52 -11.59 6.47
C VAL A 5 2.68 -10.87 5.80
N LEU A 6 2.69 -10.85 4.50
CA LEU A 6 3.75 -10.24 3.69
C LEU A 6 3.15 -9.24 2.71
N LEU A 7 3.81 -8.10 2.58
CA LEU A 7 3.59 -7.12 1.54
C LEU A 7 4.82 -7.06 0.66
N GLY A 8 4.66 -7.36 -0.62
CA GLY A 8 5.77 -7.37 -1.58
C GLY A 8 5.33 -7.11 -3.00
N ARG A 9 6.21 -7.38 -3.95
CA ARG A 9 5.95 -7.31 -5.39
C ARG A 9 6.30 -8.63 -6.06
N LEU A 10 5.51 -9.05 -7.04
CA LEU A 10 5.81 -10.24 -7.82
C LEU A 10 7.12 -10.05 -8.60
N ALA A 11 8.00 -11.05 -8.51
CA ALA A 11 9.27 -11.09 -9.24
C ALA A 11 9.11 -11.47 -10.72
N ALA A 12 8.12 -12.32 -11.01
CA ALA A 12 7.78 -12.80 -12.35
C ALA A 12 6.27 -13.03 -12.46
N ASP A 13 5.79 -13.26 -13.68
CA ASP A 13 4.39 -13.61 -13.90
C ASP A 13 4.09 -14.98 -13.29
N PRO A 14 2.99 -15.14 -12.55
CA PRO A 14 2.64 -16.40 -11.93
C PRO A 14 2.10 -17.39 -12.98
N GLU A 15 2.57 -18.61 -12.95
CA GLU A 15 2.14 -19.68 -13.86
C GLU A 15 1.19 -20.64 -13.14
N LEU A 16 0.03 -20.88 -13.72
CA LEU A 16 -0.91 -21.87 -13.23
C LEU A 16 -0.49 -23.27 -13.69
N ARG A 17 -0.38 -24.20 -12.76
CA ARG A 17 -0.06 -25.61 -13.03
C ARG A 17 -1.14 -26.49 -12.43
N GLN A 18 -1.34 -27.67 -13.00
CA GLN A 18 -2.17 -28.71 -12.43
C GLN A 18 -1.32 -29.85 -11.88
N THR A 19 -1.67 -30.30 -10.68
CA THR A 19 -1.09 -31.51 -10.12
C THR A 19 -1.76 -32.76 -10.74
N PRO A 20 -1.12 -33.95 -10.68
CA PRO A 20 -1.73 -35.20 -11.15
C PRO A 20 -3.08 -35.51 -10.51
N ASN A 21 -3.33 -34.97 -9.34
CA ASN A 21 -4.60 -35.09 -8.59
C ASN A 21 -5.68 -34.08 -9.03
N GLY A 22 -5.44 -33.29 -10.09
CA GLY A 22 -6.40 -32.33 -10.63
C GLY A 22 -6.50 -31.01 -9.84
N HIS A 23 -5.63 -30.78 -8.87
CA HIS A 23 -5.63 -29.50 -8.14
C HIS A 23 -4.78 -28.46 -8.85
N THR A 24 -5.31 -27.24 -8.95
CA THR A 24 -4.59 -26.07 -9.45
C THR A 24 -3.60 -25.58 -8.39
N VAL A 25 -2.38 -25.28 -8.82
CA VAL A 25 -1.31 -24.73 -7.98
C VAL A 25 -0.51 -23.71 -8.77
N THR A 26 -0.03 -22.67 -8.11
CA THR A 26 0.95 -21.74 -8.66
C THR A 26 2.07 -21.52 -7.65
N SER A 27 3.28 -21.39 -8.14
CA SER A 27 4.44 -20.99 -7.35
C SER A 27 5.00 -19.71 -7.93
N PHE A 28 5.18 -18.72 -7.09
CA PHE A 28 5.74 -17.43 -7.47
C PHE A 28 6.61 -16.88 -6.36
N THR A 29 7.54 -16.00 -6.71
CA THR A 29 8.43 -15.33 -5.75
C THR A 29 8.01 -13.89 -5.60
N ILE A 30 7.99 -13.39 -4.37
CA ILE A 30 7.78 -11.99 -4.07
C ILE A 30 9.05 -11.34 -3.54
N ALA A 31 9.27 -10.10 -3.93
CA ALA A 31 10.31 -9.23 -3.44
C ALA A 31 9.75 -8.40 -2.28
N VAL A 32 10.31 -8.56 -1.10
CA VAL A 32 9.95 -7.84 0.11
C VAL A 32 11.12 -6.98 0.54
N ASP A 33 10.95 -5.68 0.57
CA ASP A 33 11.99 -4.76 1.01
C ASP A 33 12.12 -4.80 2.53
N ARG A 34 13.36 -4.94 3.02
CA ARG A 34 13.65 -4.82 4.45
C ARG A 34 13.46 -3.39 4.91
N GLN A 35 13.08 -3.22 6.17
CA GLN A 35 13.04 -1.90 6.78
C GLN A 35 14.40 -1.22 6.66
N TYR A 36 14.37 0.01 6.13
CA TYR A 36 15.57 0.79 5.89
C TYR A 36 16.18 1.30 7.19
N SER A 37 17.45 0.98 7.44
CA SER A 37 18.26 1.61 8.48
C SER A 37 19.13 2.70 7.84
N LYS A 38 19.12 3.91 8.41
CA LYS A 38 19.97 5.02 7.92
C LYS A 38 21.42 4.57 7.76
N GLY A 39 21.95 4.61 6.52
CA GLY A 39 23.34 4.26 6.22
C GLY A 39 23.60 2.83 5.75
N ALA A 40 22.56 1.99 5.59
CA ALA A 40 22.70 0.66 5.01
C ALA A 40 22.15 0.64 3.58
N ASP A 41 22.69 -0.23 2.73
CA ASP A 41 22.16 -0.50 1.40
C ASP A 41 20.76 -1.13 1.51
N ARG A 42 19.90 -0.79 0.56
CA ARG A 42 18.57 -1.42 0.46
C ARG A 42 18.75 -2.91 0.20
N GLN A 43 18.22 -3.72 1.09
CA GLN A 43 18.18 -5.17 0.96
C GLN A 43 16.76 -5.61 0.69
N THR A 44 16.61 -6.53 -0.27
CA THR A 44 15.33 -7.13 -0.64
C THR A 44 15.39 -8.63 -0.38
N ASP A 45 14.41 -9.15 0.30
CA ASP A 45 14.25 -10.59 0.51
C ASP A 45 13.35 -11.17 -0.59
N TRP A 46 13.82 -12.27 -1.19
CA TRP A 46 13.07 -13.03 -2.19
C TRP A 46 12.43 -14.23 -1.51
N ILE A 47 11.11 -14.23 -1.46
CA ILE A 47 10.35 -15.21 -0.70
C ILE A 47 9.47 -16.01 -1.65
N ASP A 48 9.60 -17.34 -1.59
CA ASP A 48 8.83 -18.25 -2.42
C ASP A 48 7.47 -18.52 -1.79
N ILE A 49 6.43 -18.34 -2.61
CA ILE A 49 5.03 -18.49 -2.24
C ILE A 49 4.41 -19.59 -3.07
N VAL A 50 3.62 -20.44 -2.44
CA VAL A 50 2.82 -21.47 -3.10
C VAL A 50 1.35 -21.21 -2.79
N ALA A 51 0.55 -21.07 -3.83
CA ALA A 51 -0.89 -20.91 -3.71
C ALA A 51 -1.62 -22.08 -4.37
N TRP A 52 -2.76 -22.47 -3.81
CA TRP A 52 -3.54 -23.63 -4.22
C TRP A 52 -4.96 -23.23 -4.63
N ARG A 53 -5.55 -24.03 -5.53
CA ARG A 53 -6.96 -23.94 -5.93
C ARG A 53 -7.37 -22.52 -6.34
N ASN A 54 -8.43 -21.99 -5.72
CA ASN A 54 -9.00 -20.68 -6.03
C ASN A 54 -7.99 -19.53 -5.84
N THR A 55 -7.14 -19.60 -4.82
CA THR A 55 -6.08 -18.60 -4.57
C THR A 55 -5.06 -18.61 -5.71
N ALA A 56 -4.69 -19.80 -6.25
CA ALA A 56 -3.80 -19.92 -7.39
C ALA A 56 -4.40 -19.29 -8.65
N GLU A 57 -5.66 -19.59 -8.94
CA GLU A 57 -6.37 -19.02 -10.08
C GLU A 57 -6.53 -17.51 -9.97
N PHE A 58 -6.84 -17.02 -8.77
CA PHE A 58 -6.96 -15.59 -8.49
C PHE A 58 -5.63 -14.85 -8.75
N VAL A 59 -4.51 -15.39 -8.24
CA VAL A 59 -3.21 -14.77 -8.46
C VAL A 59 -2.84 -14.74 -9.94
N CYS A 60 -2.99 -15.85 -10.66
CA CYS A 60 -2.65 -15.91 -12.08
C CYS A 60 -3.54 -15.03 -12.96
N LYS A 61 -4.78 -14.79 -12.55
CA LYS A 61 -5.74 -13.98 -13.31
C LYS A 61 -5.53 -12.48 -13.14
N TYR A 62 -5.16 -12.04 -11.95
CA TYR A 62 -5.20 -10.62 -11.59
C TYR A 62 -3.83 -9.99 -11.32
N PHE A 63 -2.78 -10.78 -11.13
CA PHE A 63 -1.45 -10.28 -10.84
C PHE A 63 -0.46 -10.63 -11.94
N GLN A 64 0.48 -9.73 -12.17
CA GLN A 64 1.56 -9.87 -13.12
C GLN A 64 2.88 -9.42 -12.49
N LYS A 65 4.00 -9.66 -13.15
CA LYS A 65 5.32 -9.20 -12.71
C LYS A 65 5.30 -7.73 -12.28
N GLY A 66 5.85 -7.46 -11.09
CA GLY A 66 5.91 -6.12 -10.50
C GLY A 66 4.64 -5.66 -9.77
N SER A 67 3.53 -6.40 -9.87
CA SER A 67 2.31 -6.07 -9.14
C SER A 67 2.53 -6.13 -7.64
N PRO A 68 2.09 -5.11 -6.88
CA PRO A 68 2.10 -5.18 -5.43
C PRO A 68 1.02 -6.15 -4.93
N ILE A 69 1.36 -6.96 -3.95
CA ILE A 69 0.53 -8.03 -3.43
C ILE A 69 0.66 -8.14 -1.91
N ILE A 70 -0.45 -8.38 -1.22
CA ILE A 70 -0.49 -8.80 0.17
C ILE A 70 -0.77 -10.30 0.19
N VAL A 71 0.08 -11.06 0.88
CA VAL A 71 -0.05 -12.50 1.05
C VAL A 71 -0.19 -12.81 2.52
N GLU A 72 -1.27 -13.50 2.87
CA GLU A 72 -1.44 -14.12 4.19
C GLU A 72 -1.29 -15.63 4.04
N GLY A 73 -0.58 -16.25 4.97
CA GLY A 73 -0.37 -17.69 4.89
C GLY A 73 0.39 -18.24 6.08
N SER A 74 0.96 -19.42 5.87
CA SER A 74 1.77 -20.14 6.85
C SER A 74 3.11 -20.55 6.28
N ILE A 75 4.15 -20.55 7.13
CA ILE A 75 5.49 -21.03 6.74
C ILE A 75 5.46 -22.56 6.70
N GLN A 76 5.91 -23.11 5.58
CA GLN A 76 6.13 -24.55 5.43
C GLN A 76 7.57 -24.82 5.08
N THR A 77 8.08 -25.94 5.54
CA THR A 77 9.44 -26.39 5.24
C THR A 77 9.40 -27.79 4.67
N ARG A 78 10.12 -27.99 3.56
CA ARG A 78 10.32 -29.32 2.98
C ARG A 78 11.80 -29.62 2.83
N THR A 79 12.15 -30.87 3.02
CA THR A 79 13.50 -31.34 2.76
C THR A 79 13.51 -32.01 1.39
N TYR A 80 14.48 -31.65 0.56
CA TYR A 80 14.69 -32.30 -0.74
C TYR A 80 16.18 -32.63 -0.92
N GLU A 81 16.45 -33.60 -1.76
CA GLU A 81 17.83 -33.94 -2.17
C GLU A 81 18.20 -33.13 -3.41
N ASP A 82 19.34 -32.44 -3.34
CA ASP A 82 19.94 -31.77 -4.49
C ASP A 82 20.54 -32.81 -5.46
N LYS A 83 20.81 -32.37 -6.68
CA LYS A 83 21.45 -33.23 -7.72
C LYS A 83 22.76 -33.91 -7.28
N ASN A 84 23.39 -33.37 -6.22
CA ASN A 84 24.60 -33.89 -5.59
C ASN A 84 24.34 -34.87 -4.43
N GLY A 85 23.11 -35.30 -4.20
CA GLY A 85 22.72 -36.16 -3.08
C GLY A 85 22.74 -35.51 -1.70
N GLN A 86 22.85 -34.18 -1.64
CA GLN A 86 22.81 -33.43 -0.37
C GLN A 86 21.38 -33.09 0.01
N LYS A 87 21.03 -33.35 1.26
CA LYS A 87 19.75 -32.93 1.83
C LYS A 87 19.72 -31.41 2.06
N ARG A 88 18.80 -30.74 1.38
CA ARG A 88 18.55 -29.30 1.53
C ARG A 88 17.16 -29.06 2.08
N LYS A 89 17.00 -27.96 2.81
CA LYS A 89 15.73 -27.52 3.36
C LYS A 89 15.25 -26.32 2.55
N ALA A 90 14.09 -26.44 1.92
CA ALA A 90 13.37 -25.31 1.35
C ALA A 90 12.40 -24.74 2.38
N VAL A 91 12.29 -23.42 2.42
CA VAL A 91 11.31 -22.69 3.21
C VAL A 91 10.39 -21.99 2.22
N GLU A 92 9.13 -22.33 2.27
CA GLU A 92 8.11 -21.81 1.36
C GLU A 92 6.94 -21.30 2.21
N ILE A 93 6.20 -20.30 1.69
CA ILE A 93 4.98 -19.83 2.33
C ILE A 93 3.79 -20.36 1.57
N GLN A 94 2.95 -21.11 2.23
CA GLN A 94 1.65 -21.49 1.69
C GLN A 94 0.69 -20.35 1.88
N ALA A 95 0.22 -19.75 0.78
CA ALA A 95 -0.75 -18.68 0.79
C ALA A 95 -2.15 -19.23 1.07
N ASP A 96 -2.77 -18.73 2.14
CA ASP A 96 -4.16 -18.99 2.49
C ASP A 96 -5.08 -17.93 1.84
N ASN A 97 -4.66 -16.66 1.87
CA ASN A 97 -5.36 -15.53 1.28
C ASN A 97 -4.40 -14.59 0.56
N VAL A 98 -4.92 -13.91 -0.46
CA VAL A 98 -4.16 -12.92 -1.24
C VAL A 98 -5.05 -11.71 -1.49
N GLU A 99 -4.51 -10.51 -1.27
CA GLU A 99 -5.22 -9.27 -1.42
C GLU A 99 -4.48 -8.27 -2.31
N PHE A 100 -5.25 -7.39 -2.94
CA PHE A 100 -4.69 -6.24 -3.64
C PHE A 100 -4.19 -5.21 -2.64
N VAL A 101 -3.04 -4.61 -2.94
CA VAL A 101 -2.60 -3.42 -2.22
C VAL A 101 -3.44 -2.24 -2.67
N PRO A 102 -4.18 -1.58 -1.76
CA PRO A 102 -4.90 -0.36 -2.12
C PRO A 102 -3.89 0.67 -2.63
N ARG A 103 -4.00 1.04 -3.90
CA ARG A 103 -3.28 2.22 -4.38
C ARG A 103 -3.95 3.44 -3.75
N PRO A 104 -3.21 4.37 -3.14
CA PRO A 104 -3.77 5.70 -2.92
C PRO A 104 -4.27 6.14 -4.29
N LYS A 105 -5.54 6.46 -4.40
CA LYS A 105 -6.06 7.12 -5.60
C LYS A 105 -5.18 8.36 -5.75
N ASP A 106 -4.36 8.38 -6.80
CA ASP A 106 -3.76 9.61 -7.23
C ASP A 106 -4.88 10.62 -7.38
N THR A 107 -4.92 11.59 -6.49
CA THR A 107 -5.80 12.74 -6.53
C THR A 107 -5.31 13.70 -7.63
N ALA A 108 -4.90 13.14 -8.75
CA ALA A 108 -4.47 13.85 -9.94
C ALA A 108 -5.38 13.45 -11.11
N ALA A 109 -6.68 13.60 -10.96
CA ALA A 109 -7.62 13.78 -12.08
C ALA A 109 -9.00 14.11 -11.52
N GLY A 110 -9.33 15.37 -11.54
CA GLY A 110 -10.70 15.82 -11.34
C GLY A 110 -10.95 16.46 -9.99
N THR A 111 -10.40 17.64 -9.79
CA THR A 111 -11.16 18.67 -9.09
C THR A 111 -12.54 18.63 -9.75
N PRO A 112 -13.62 18.29 -9.01
CA PRO A 112 -14.93 18.59 -9.52
C PRO A 112 -14.94 20.12 -9.62
N SER A 113 -14.80 20.62 -10.85
CA SER A 113 -15.14 21.98 -11.14
C SER A 113 -16.61 22.14 -10.75
N PHE A 114 -16.84 22.65 -9.56
CA PHE A 114 -18.11 23.23 -9.22
C PHE A 114 -18.26 24.41 -10.18
N ARG A 115 -18.84 24.10 -11.34
CA ARG A 115 -19.39 25.09 -12.22
C ARG A 115 -20.50 25.75 -11.42
N ALA A 116 -20.15 26.88 -10.82
CA ALA A 116 -21.15 27.74 -10.20
C ALA A 116 -22.21 27.98 -11.27
N PRO A 117 -23.49 27.85 -10.94
CA PRO A 117 -24.53 28.17 -11.90
C PRO A 117 -24.34 29.61 -12.31
N GLU A 118 -24.23 29.82 -13.61
CA GLU A 118 -24.19 31.10 -14.29
C GLU A 118 -25.37 31.94 -13.76
N ARG A 119 -25.04 32.89 -12.89
CA ARG A 119 -25.99 33.78 -12.30
C ARG A 119 -26.36 34.78 -13.39
N ALA A 120 -27.58 34.65 -13.90
CA ALA A 120 -28.20 35.58 -14.81
C ALA A 120 -28.01 37.03 -14.30
N GLU A 121 -27.50 37.87 -15.21
CA GLU A 121 -27.54 39.33 -15.08
C GLU A 121 -28.95 39.82 -14.77
N PHE A 122 -29.14 40.34 -13.58
CA PHE A 122 -30.09 41.38 -13.32
C PHE A 122 -29.87 41.86 -11.87
N ALA A 123 -29.06 42.92 -11.70
CA ALA A 123 -29.11 43.76 -10.52
C ALA A 123 -28.79 45.21 -10.89
N PRO A 124 -29.63 46.17 -10.52
CA PRO A 124 -29.39 47.60 -10.77
C PRO A 124 -28.25 48.12 -9.89
N PRO A 125 -27.60 49.22 -10.27
CA PRO A 125 -26.45 49.78 -9.54
C PRO A 125 -26.83 50.32 -8.18
N VAL A 126 -26.16 49.86 -7.15
CA VAL A 126 -26.27 50.41 -5.79
C VAL A 126 -25.17 51.44 -5.61
N PRO A 127 -25.46 52.63 -5.05
CA PRO A 127 -24.48 53.70 -4.88
C PRO A 127 -23.43 53.36 -3.80
N ASP A 128 -22.19 53.83 -4.03
CA ASP A 128 -21.03 53.70 -3.16
C ASP A 128 -21.31 54.18 -1.72
N PRO A 129 -20.99 53.37 -0.69
CA PRO A 129 -20.89 53.88 0.67
C PRO A 129 -19.52 54.53 0.88
N ALA A 130 -19.56 55.73 1.48
CA ALA A 130 -18.42 56.54 1.87
C ALA A 130 -17.46 55.82 2.84
N PRO A 131 -16.15 56.18 2.83
CA PRO A 131 -15.15 55.50 3.66
C PRO A 131 -15.37 55.81 5.15
N VAL A 132 -15.60 54.75 5.94
CA VAL A 132 -15.57 54.80 7.39
C VAL A 132 -14.11 54.67 7.86
N ALA A 133 -13.65 55.74 8.54
CA ALA A 133 -12.36 55.75 9.21
C ALA A 133 -12.35 54.73 10.35
N TYR A 134 -11.48 53.74 10.31
CA TYR A 134 -11.20 52.90 11.46
C TYR A 134 -10.18 53.58 12.35
N SER A 135 -10.64 53.96 13.55
CA SER A 135 -9.80 54.39 14.66
C SER A 135 -8.90 53.24 15.10
N ALA A 136 -7.60 53.49 15.16
CA ALA A 136 -6.63 52.56 15.72
C ALA A 136 -6.92 52.36 17.21
N GLY A 137 -7.39 51.18 17.58
CA GLY A 137 -7.44 50.69 18.96
C GLY A 137 -6.13 50.02 19.30
N GLU A 138 -5.59 50.41 20.44
CA GLU A 138 -4.33 49.98 21.03
C GLU A 138 -4.20 48.46 21.10
N ALA A 139 -3.04 47.99 20.64
CA ALA A 139 -2.54 46.66 20.89
C ALA A 139 -1.82 46.66 22.23
N ASP A 140 -2.47 46.16 23.26
CA ASP A 140 -1.85 45.77 24.51
C ASP A 140 -2.68 44.63 25.12
N ASP A 141 -2.13 43.50 25.15
CA ASP A 141 -2.20 42.41 26.11
C ASP A 141 -2.01 41.04 25.44
N PHE A 142 -0.81 40.80 24.91
CA PHE A 142 -0.38 39.46 24.64
C PHE A 142 0.62 39.03 25.70
N THR A 143 0.14 38.42 26.76
CA THR A 143 0.99 37.76 27.75
C THR A 143 1.57 36.50 27.16
N VAL A 144 2.89 36.46 27.00
CA VAL A 144 3.67 35.27 26.66
C VAL A 144 3.54 34.30 27.85
N VAL A 145 2.99 33.14 27.62
CA VAL A 145 2.96 32.04 28.59
C VAL A 145 4.27 31.29 28.46
N ASP A 146 5.08 31.30 29.53
CA ASP A 146 6.33 30.54 29.62
C ASP A 146 6.05 29.05 29.57
N ASP A 147 6.93 28.32 28.85
CA ASP A 147 6.88 26.88 28.56
C ASP A 147 7.14 25.96 29.77
N GLU A 148 7.13 26.49 31.01
CA GLU A 148 7.47 25.69 32.21
C GLU A 148 6.26 25.10 32.97
N ASP A 149 5.03 25.37 32.52
CA ASP A 149 3.81 24.88 33.22
C ASP A 149 3.01 23.84 32.40
N LEU A 150 3.65 22.99 31.61
CA LEU A 150 2.98 21.84 30.98
C LEU A 150 3.19 20.59 31.84
N PRO A 151 2.13 20.01 32.39
CA PRO A 151 2.21 18.81 33.24
C PRO A 151 2.30 17.54 32.36
N PHE A 152 3.52 17.12 32.04
CA PHE A 152 3.84 15.72 31.69
C PHE A 152 5.17 15.33 32.26
#